data_17bfabc1ae145b15f8f6a388cd49abc9
#
_entry.id   17bfabc1ae145b15f8f6a388cd49abc9
#
_cell.length_a   1.000
_cell.length_b   1.000
_cell.length_c   1.000
_cell.angle_alpha   90.00
_cell.angle_beta   90.00
_cell.angle_gamma   90.00
#
_symmetry.space_group_name_H-M   'P 1'
#
loop_
_entity.id
_entity.type
_entity.pdbx_description
1 polymer ?
#
loop_
_entity_poly.entity_id
_entity_poly.type
_entity_poly.pdbx_seq_one_letter_code
_entity_poly.pdbx_strand_id
1 'polypeptide(L)'
;MEADGAADPGRVAEIHERLIAIRADSAPARAAAVLSGLGFDAAAQARPLAEFSGGWRMRVALARALFLEPDLLLLDEPTNHLDLEATLWLEGWLSRFPGAAIVVSHDRGLLERCVDAIAHLDRGDITLYSGNFADFLRIRAERQAQQQAQNVKLISERARIQSFVDRFRAKATKARQAQSRLKALERMPAVEALVEDTPVRFAFPVPEALAPPILSLNRASVGYGGAPILQHLSLRLDQEDRVALLGANGNGKSTLAKLLAGRLDVAGGEMFRNNRLRVGYFAQHQAEELNLAGTPLSHMQAALPKATETACRAQLARFGLDADRADTRVAQLSGGEKARLLLALTTRDAPQMLILDEPTNHLDIDARDALVKALADFEGAVVLITHDPHLVELVADRLWLVADGTVTSFDGDLDEYRALLAERARGAAPRGEAGGVRAEARRERAENRAALQPLRARLKAVEAALEKLGKEGALIEKRLADPDTYARFKAEDIAWANTRRAAIGKEVAGLEEEWLELSEKLEEA
;
A
#
# COMPACT_ATOMS: atom_id res chain seq x y z
N MET A 1 -22.47 39.92 27.85
CA MET A 1 -22.02 41.17 28.46
C MET A 1 -23.21 42.14 28.55
N GLU A 2 -24.08 41.85 29.48
CA GLU A 2 -25.03 42.80 29.98
C GLU A 2 -24.33 43.50 31.15
N ALA A 3 -23.68 44.59 30.86
CA ALA A 3 -23.10 45.45 31.88
C ALA A 3 -23.27 46.89 31.45
N ASP A 4 -24.00 47.56 32.25
CA ASP A 4 -24.09 49.00 32.46
C ASP A 4 -24.41 49.92 31.27
N GLY A 5 -25.46 50.62 31.42
CA GLY A 5 -26.12 51.67 30.64
C GLY A 5 -25.31 52.85 30.14
N ALA A 6 -24.14 52.63 29.52
CA ALA A 6 -23.35 53.66 28.89
C ALA A 6 -22.61 53.18 27.62
N ALA A 7 -23.10 52.15 26.93
CA ALA A 7 -22.51 51.75 25.65
C ALA A 7 -22.89 52.75 24.56
N ASP A 8 -21.88 53.36 23.93
CA ASP A 8 -22.05 54.23 22.78
C ASP A 8 -22.88 53.50 21.69
N PRO A 9 -24.06 54.00 21.30
CA PRO A 9 -24.92 53.33 20.33
C PRO A 9 -24.22 53.07 18.98
N GLY A 10 -23.28 53.92 18.57
CA GLY A 10 -22.47 53.74 17.38
C GLY A 10 -21.57 52.52 17.46
N ARG A 11 -20.94 52.29 18.63
CA ARG A 11 -20.06 51.15 18.88
C ARG A 11 -20.83 49.85 18.99
N VAL A 12 -22.06 49.85 19.50
CA VAL A 12 -22.95 48.70 19.55
C VAL A 12 -23.37 48.28 18.15
N ALA A 13 -23.72 49.25 17.31
CA ALA A 13 -24.09 48.99 15.91
C ALA A 13 -22.89 48.38 15.13
N GLU A 14 -21.69 48.93 15.28
CA GLU A 14 -20.46 48.41 14.67
C GLU A 14 -20.16 46.98 15.11
N ILE A 15 -20.32 46.68 16.40
CA ILE A 15 -20.13 45.31 16.93
C ILE A 15 -21.19 44.35 16.32
N HIS A 16 -22.46 44.75 16.22
CA HIS A 16 -23.52 43.93 15.63
C HIS A 16 -23.23 43.67 14.16
N GLU A 17 -22.85 44.67 13.37
CA GLU A 17 -22.48 44.52 11.98
C GLU A 17 -21.33 43.52 11.82
N ARG A 18 -20.32 43.60 12.68
CA ARG A 18 -19.19 42.69 12.70
C ARG A 18 -19.58 41.27 13.08
N LEU A 19 -20.46 41.09 14.06
CA LEU A 19 -21.01 39.76 14.43
C LEU A 19 -21.82 39.14 13.29
N ILE A 20 -22.61 39.92 12.57
CA ILE A 20 -23.34 39.46 11.38
C ILE A 20 -22.34 39.06 10.27
N ALA A 21 -21.33 39.91 10.00
CA ALA A 21 -20.31 39.64 8.97
C ALA A 21 -19.56 38.33 9.21
N ILE A 22 -19.22 38.01 10.48
CA ILE A 22 -18.55 36.75 10.83
C ILE A 22 -19.51 35.58 11.06
N ARG A 23 -20.82 35.76 10.83
CA ARG A 23 -21.87 34.75 11.07
C ARG A 23 -21.82 34.17 12.49
N ALA A 24 -21.67 35.02 13.51
CA ALA A 24 -21.46 34.60 14.90
C ALA A 24 -22.59 33.73 15.44
N ASP A 25 -23.85 34.00 15.07
CA ASP A 25 -25.03 33.23 15.51
C ASP A 25 -24.99 31.76 15.07
N SER A 26 -24.43 31.45 13.90
CA SER A 26 -24.29 30.10 13.39
C SER A 26 -22.95 29.43 13.79
N ALA A 27 -22.03 30.17 14.41
CA ALA A 27 -20.68 29.67 14.72
C ALA A 27 -20.68 28.41 15.62
N PRO A 28 -21.51 28.33 16.71
CA PRO A 28 -21.57 27.11 17.52
C PRO A 28 -22.03 25.88 16.74
N ALA A 29 -23.05 26.03 15.89
CA ALA A 29 -23.59 24.94 15.07
C ALA A 29 -22.58 24.49 13.99
N ARG A 30 -21.88 25.45 13.34
CA ARG A 30 -20.81 25.14 12.38
C ARG A 30 -19.63 24.43 13.04
N ALA A 31 -19.21 24.89 14.22
CA ALA A 31 -18.14 24.25 14.97
C ALA A 31 -18.51 22.83 15.39
N ALA A 32 -19.73 22.62 15.89
CA ALA A 32 -20.24 21.31 16.25
C ALA A 32 -20.30 20.35 15.05
N ALA A 33 -20.72 20.85 13.89
CA ALA A 33 -20.76 20.05 12.65
C ALA A 33 -19.37 19.61 12.19
N VAL A 34 -18.38 20.51 12.22
CA VAL A 34 -16.98 20.20 11.87
C VAL A 34 -16.39 19.20 12.88
N LEU A 35 -16.58 19.42 14.18
CA LEU A 35 -16.10 18.52 15.22
C LEU A 35 -16.75 17.14 15.11
N SER A 36 -18.07 17.08 14.89
CA SER A 36 -18.79 15.81 14.70
C SER A 36 -18.26 15.04 13.48
N GLY A 37 -17.99 15.73 12.37
CA GLY A 37 -17.39 15.14 11.18
C GLY A 37 -15.98 14.56 11.42
N LEU A 38 -15.22 15.12 12.35
CA LEU A 38 -13.90 14.63 12.77
C LEU A 38 -13.99 13.63 13.94
N GLY A 39 -15.19 13.13 14.27
CA GLY A 39 -15.39 12.04 15.22
C GLY A 39 -15.65 12.46 16.67
N PHE A 40 -15.86 13.77 16.97
CA PHE A 40 -16.21 14.22 18.30
C PHE A 40 -17.72 14.13 18.51
N ASP A 41 -18.18 13.26 19.37
CA ASP A 41 -19.56 13.22 19.81
C ASP A 41 -19.91 14.45 20.70
N ALA A 42 -21.18 14.65 20.99
CA ALA A 42 -21.65 15.79 21.78
C ALA A 42 -21.01 15.86 23.18
N ALA A 43 -20.71 14.70 23.79
CA ALA A 43 -20.07 14.65 25.11
C ALA A 43 -18.58 15.05 25.01
N ALA A 44 -17.87 14.58 24.00
CA ALA A 44 -16.49 14.94 23.74
C ALA A 44 -16.31 16.45 23.42
N GLN A 45 -17.25 17.04 22.68
CA GLN A 45 -17.22 18.47 22.35
C GLN A 45 -17.29 19.39 23.58
N ALA A 46 -17.85 18.90 24.69
CA ALA A 46 -17.94 19.67 25.94
C ALA A 46 -16.73 19.48 26.89
N ARG A 47 -15.80 18.57 26.56
CA ARG A 47 -14.65 18.26 27.41
C ARG A 47 -13.50 19.26 27.24
N PRO A 48 -12.72 19.52 28.30
CA PRO A 48 -11.49 20.31 28.20
C PRO A 48 -10.46 19.70 27.25
N LEU A 49 -9.82 20.53 26.42
CA LEU A 49 -8.81 20.09 25.44
C LEU A 49 -7.63 19.33 26.06
N ALA A 50 -7.27 19.67 27.32
CA ALA A 50 -6.17 19.03 28.05
C ALA A 50 -6.39 17.53 28.31
N GLU A 51 -7.63 17.06 28.32
CA GLU A 51 -7.99 15.65 28.57
C GLU A 51 -7.83 14.76 27.34
N PHE A 52 -7.59 15.36 26.16
CA PHE A 52 -7.47 14.62 24.92
C PHE A 52 -6.03 14.18 24.67
N SER A 53 -5.88 13.00 24.04
CA SER A 53 -4.59 12.51 23.54
C SER A 53 -4.03 13.38 22.42
N GLY A 54 -2.74 13.18 22.06
CA GLY A 54 -2.07 13.93 20.98
C GLY A 54 -2.84 13.89 19.66
N GLY A 55 -3.29 12.71 19.23
CA GLY A 55 -4.06 12.56 17.99
C GLY A 55 -5.39 13.30 18.01
N TRP A 56 -6.12 13.27 19.13
CA TRP A 56 -7.36 14.03 19.27
C TRP A 56 -7.12 15.54 19.27
N ARG A 57 -6.03 16.01 19.88
CA ARG A 57 -5.64 17.43 19.82
C ARG A 57 -5.29 17.88 18.40
N MET A 58 -4.66 17.01 17.60
CA MET A 58 -4.43 17.28 16.17
C MET A 58 -5.75 17.41 15.40
N ARG A 59 -6.75 16.55 15.67
CA ARG A 59 -8.10 16.68 15.07
C ARG A 59 -8.77 18.00 15.44
N VAL A 60 -8.60 18.49 16.70
CA VAL A 60 -9.12 19.82 17.08
C VAL A 60 -8.39 20.94 16.34
N ALA A 61 -7.07 20.83 16.13
CA ALA A 61 -6.32 21.81 15.35
C ALA A 61 -6.81 21.84 13.88
N LEU A 62 -7.04 20.67 13.29
CA LEU A 62 -7.65 20.54 11.96
C LEU A 62 -9.06 21.17 11.96
N ALA A 63 -9.92 20.82 12.93
CA ALA A 63 -11.27 21.39 13.06
C ALA A 63 -11.24 22.92 13.08
N ARG A 64 -10.28 23.50 13.80
CA ARG A 64 -10.10 24.96 13.86
C ARG A 64 -9.73 25.54 12.50
N ALA A 65 -8.82 24.91 11.76
CA ALA A 65 -8.43 25.37 10.43
C ALA A 65 -9.63 25.33 9.45
N LEU A 66 -10.40 24.24 9.47
CA LEU A 66 -11.58 24.07 8.62
C LEU A 66 -12.72 25.04 9.00
N PHE A 67 -12.95 25.27 10.31
CA PHE A 67 -13.97 26.19 10.80
C PHE A 67 -13.75 27.64 10.37
N LEU A 68 -12.49 28.06 10.23
CA LEU A 68 -12.13 29.41 9.84
C LEU A 68 -12.47 29.73 8.40
N GLU A 69 -12.68 28.74 7.54
CA GLU A 69 -12.95 28.89 6.09
C GLU A 69 -12.01 29.94 5.45
N PRO A 70 -10.67 29.76 5.50
CA PRO A 70 -9.72 30.73 4.99
C PRO A 70 -9.74 30.78 3.47
N ASP A 71 -9.26 31.88 2.86
CA ASP A 71 -9.11 31.97 1.40
C ASP A 71 -8.06 30.98 0.85
N LEU A 72 -7.03 30.67 1.67
CA LEU A 72 -5.99 29.67 1.36
C LEU A 72 -5.81 28.74 2.56
N LEU A 73 -6.05 27.45 2.32
CA LEU A 73 -5.88 26.38 3.31
C LEU A 73 -4.61 25.58 2.99
N LEU A 74 -3.73 25.44 3.97
CA LEU A 74 -2.50 24.64 3.86
C LEU A 74 -2.61 23.46 4.81
N LEU A 75 -2.58 22.23 4.26
CA LEU A 75 -2.69 20.99 5.01
C LEU A 75 -1.47 20.11 4.74
N ASP A 76 -0.84 19.64 5.80
CA ASP A 76 0.28 18.70 5.76
C ASP A 76 -0.17 17.39 6.42
N GLU A 77 -0.28 16.31 5.61
CA GLU A 77 -0.75 14.98 6.01
C GLU A 77 -2.03 15.01 6.87
N PRO A 78 -3.13 15.63 6.38
CA PRO A 78 -4.32 15.87 7.23
C PRO A 78 -5.07 14.58 7.58
N THR A 79 -4.87 13.49 6.86
CA THR A 79 -5.49 12.17 7.12
C THR A 79 -4.76 11.38 8.21
N ASN A 80 -3.53 11.77 8.58
CA ASN A 80 -2.84 11.14 9.69
C ASN A 80 -3.65 11.31 10.98
N HIS A 81 -3.82 10.23 11.73
CA HIS A 81 -4.59 10.18 12.98
C HIS A 81 -6.11 10.31 12.83
N LEU A 82 -6.66 10.41 11.61
CA LEU A 82 -8.08 10.28 11.37
C LEU A 82 -8.46 8.79 11.30
N ASP A 83 -9.68 8.44 11.64
CA ASP A 83 -10.26 7.16 11.29
C ASP A 83 -10.90 7.23 9.89
N LEU A 84 -11.27 6.09 9.35
CA LEU A 84 -11.86 6.01 8.02
C LEU A 84 -13.08 6.96 7.89
N GLU A 85 -13.90 7.03 8.93
CA GLU A 85 -15.09 7.88 8.95
C GLU A 85 -14.76 9.36 8.85
N ALA A 86 -13.80 9.82 9.65
CA ALA A 86 -13.33 11.20 9.63
C ALA A 86 -12.58 11.53 8.31
N THR A 87 -11.83 10.57 7.74
CA THR A 87 -11.18 10.72 6.44
C THR A 87 -12.21 10.92 5.33
N LEU A 88 -13.23 10.06 5.25
CA LEU A 88 -14.30 10.17 4.27
C LEU A 88 -15.09 11.48 4.41
N TRP A 89 -15.30 11.94 5.64
CA TRP A 89 -15.94 13.22 5.89
C TRP A 89 -15.07 14.39 5.42
N LEU A 90 -13.75 14.36 5.72
CA LEU A 90 -12.80 15.39 5.31
C LEU A 90 -12.71 15.50 3.79
N GLU A 91 -12.66 14.38 3.07
CA GLU A 91 -12.72 14.34 1.60
C GLU A 91 -13.98 15.07 1.08
N GLY A 92 -15.14 14.72 1.65
CA GLY A 92 -16.40 15.35 1.29
C GLY A 92 -16.49 16.83 1.66
N TRP A 93 -15.75 17.28 2.66
CA TRP A 93 -15.63 18.69 3.02
C TRP A 93 -14.70 19.45 2.06
N LEU A 94 -13.50 18.90 1.80
CA LEU A 94 -12.50 19.51 0.90
C LEU A 94 -13.01 19.66 -0.53
N SER A 95 -13.72 18.66 -1.06
CA SER A 95 -14.29 18.73 -2.41
C SER A 95 -15.32 19.85 -2.60
N ARG A 96 -15.84 20.41 -1.50
CA ARG A 96 -16.81 21.52 -1.51
C ARG A 96 -16.21 22.83 -0.98
N PHE A 97 -14.93 22.83 -0.63
CA PHE A 97 -14.27 24.00 -0.09
C PHE A 97 -14.16 25.09 -1.19
N PRO A 98 -14.68 26.31 -0.94
CA PRO A 98 -14.74 27.35 -1.99
C PRO A 98 -13.41 28.09 -2.19
N GLY A 99 -12.47 27.98 -1.24
CA GLY A 99 -11.16 28.62 -1.28
C GLY A 99 -10.10 27.78 -1.99
N ALA A 100 -8.89 28.29 -2.07
CA ALA A 100 -7.74 27.53 -2.54
C ALA A 100 -7.20 26.61 -1.43
N ALA A 101 -6.84 25.38 -1.78
CA ALA A 101 -6.20 24.44 -0.84
C ALA A 101 -4.90 23.89 -1.42
N ILE A 102 -3.85 23.83 -0.60
CA ILE A 102 -2.63 23.09 -0.89
C ILE A 102 -2.54 21.96 0.14
N VAL A 103 -2.52 20.72 -0.35
CA VAL A 103 -2.53 19.53 0.49
C VAL A 103 -1.29 18.71 0.19
N VAL A 104 -0.46 18.47 1.19
CA VAL A 104 0.61 17.47 1.13
C VAL A 104 0.03 16.18 1.68
N SER A 105 0.01 15.12 0.89
CA SER A 105 -0.55 13.83 1.33
C SER A 105 0.01 12.66 0.55
N HIS A 106 0.06 11.52 1.22
CA HIS A 106 0.30 10.20 0.63
C HIS A 106 -1.02 9.42 0.43
N ASP A 107 -2.16 10.02 0.75
CA ASP A 107 -3.48 9.41 0.58
C ASP A 107 -3.98 9.60 -0.85
N ARG A 108 -4.01 8.50 -1.62
CA ARG A 108 -4.48 8.50 -3.01
C ARG A 108 -5.94 8.91 -3.13
N GLY A 109 -6.79 8.44 -2.22
CA GLY A 109 -8.21 8.75 -2.26
C GLY A 109 -8.46 10.25 -2.19
N LEU A 110 -7.73 10.94 -1.31
CA LEU A 110 -7.77 12.39 -1.19
C LEU A 110 -7.22 13.08 -2.45
N LEU A 111 -6.07 12.64 -2.96
CA LEU A 111 -5.44 13.20 -4.17
C LEU A 111 -6.22 12.90 -5.46
N GLU A 112 -7.09 11.89 -5.46
CA GLU A 112 -7.92 11.54 -6.61
C GLU A 112 -9.23 12.33 -6.63
N ARG A 113 -9.83 12.55 -5.44
CA ARG A 113 -11.18 13.11 -5.33
C ARG A 113 -11.24 14.58 -4.99
N CYS A 114 -10.18 15.16 -4.43
CA CYS A 114 -10.23 16.50 -3.83
C CYS A 114 -9.33 17.53 -4.51
N VAL A 115 -8.53 17.14 -5.52
CA VAL A 115 -7.59 18.09 -6.14
C VAL A 115 -7.77 18.18 -7.65
N ASP A 116 -7.48 19.38 -8.19
CA ASP A 116 -7.56 19.70 -9.62
C ASP A 116 -6.18 19.78 -10.28
N ALA A 117 -5.11 19.77 -9.47
CA ALA A 117 -3.74 19.81 -9.93
C ALA A 117 -2.80 19.13 -8.93
N ILE A 118 -1.73 18.50 -9.45
CA ILE A 118 -0.66 17.88 -8.67
C ILE A 118 0.64 18.67 -8.85
N ALA A 119 1.21 19.17 -7.75
CA ALA A 119 2.54 19.74 -7.71
C ALA A 119 3.53 18.65 -7.30
N HIS A 120 4.26 18.10 -8.27
CA HIS A 120 5.27 17.06 -8.04
C HIS A 120 6.62 17.69 -7.72
N LEU A 121 7.12 17.43 -6.51
CA LEU A 121 8.44 17.85 -6.07
C LEU A 121 9.43 16.71 -6.35
N ASP A 122 10.37 16.92 -7.26
CA ASP A 122 11.44 15.98 -7.57
C ASP A 122 12.78 16.72 -7.64
N ARG A 123 13.78 16.24 -6.89
CA ARG A 123 15.16 16.78 -6.85
C ARG A 123 15.28 18.29 -6.62
N GLY A 124 14.33 18.87 -5.92
CA GLY A 124 14.29 20.31 -5.61
C GLY A 124 13.54 21.15 -6.64
N ASP A 125 13.07 20.56 -7.72
CA ASP A 125 12.22 21.19 -8.72
C ASP A 125 10.75 20.83 -8.52
N ILE A 126 9.85 21.79 -8.79
CA ILE A 126 8.41 21.60 -8.73
C ILE A 126 7.84 21.61 -10.14
N THR A 127 7.20 20.50 -10.53
CA THR A 127 6.47 20.40 -11.79
C THR A 127 4.98 20.32 -11.50
N LEU A 128 4.20 21.24 -12.11
CA LEU A 128 2.75 21.25 -11.99
C LEU A 128 2.11 20.39 -13.08
N TYR A 129 1.20 19.52 -12.69
CA TYR A 129 0.37 18.69 -13.56
C TYR A 129 -1.09 19.05 -13.34
N SER A 130 -1.82 19.32 -14.42
CA SER A 130 -3.27 19.54 -14.35
C SER A 130 -3.99 18.20 -14.26
N GLY A 131 -5.08 18.18 -13.51
CA GLY A 131 -5.87 16.98 -13.24
C GLY A 131 -5.58 16.35 -11.88
N ASN A 132 -6.23 15.24 -11.62
CA ASN A 132 -6.10 14.48 -10.37
C ASN A 132 -4.85 13.56 -10.37
N PHE A 133 -4.75 12.70 -9.37
CA PHE A 133 -3.60 11.81 -9.21
C PHE A 133 -3.48 10.78 -10.35
N ALA A 134 -4.59 10.25 -10.88
CA ALA A 134 -4.58 9.33 -12.02
C ALA A 134 -4.06 10.00 -13.29
N ASP A 135 -4.49 11.25 -13.57
CA ASP A 135 -3.97 12.06 -14.68
C ASP A 135 -2.46 12.32 -14.54
N PHE A 136 -2.00 12.65 -13.33
CA PHE A 136 -0.58 12.81 -13.03
C PHE A 136 0.22 11.54 -13.38
N LEU A 137 -0.22 10.38 -12.92
CA LEU A 137 0.47 9.11 -13.20
C LEU A 137 0.54 8.82 -14.71
N ARG A 138 -0.56 9.03 -15.43
CA ARG A 138 -0.62 8.85 -16.89
C ARG A 138 0.36 9.77 -17.60
N ILE A 139 0.33 11.08 -17.31
CA ILE A 139 1.20 12.08 -17.93
C ILE A 139 2.67 11.81 -17.60
N ARG A 140 2.96 11.41 -16.35
CA ARG A 140 4.33 11.03 -15.90
C ARG A 140 4.84 9.82 -16.68
N ALA A 141 4.02 8.78 -16.82
CA ALA A 141 4.37 7.57 -17.58
C ALA A 141 4.62 7.88 -19.07
N GLU A 142 3.76 8.69 -19.70
CA GLU A 142 3.95 9.14 -21.08
C GLU A 142 5.27 9.92 -21.28
N ARG A 143 5.59 10.86 -20.37
CA ARG A 143 6.85 11.61 -20.40
C ARG A 143 8.07 10.71 -20.22
N GLN A 144 8.02 9.77 -19.27
CA GLN A 144 9.10 8.81 -19.05
C GLN A 144 9.33 7.92 -20.29
N ALA A 145 8.26 7.40 -20.89
CA ALA A 145 8.34 6.60 -22.12
C ALA A 145 8.94 7.40 -23.29
N GLN A 146 8.54 8.67 -23.46
CA GLN A 146 9.11 9.56 -24.48
C GLN A 146 10.60 9.82 -24.24
N GLN A 147 11.00 10.09 -23.00
CA GLN A 147 12.39 10.31 -22.64
C GLN A 147 13.25 9.07 -22.82
N GLN A 148 12.72 7.90 -22.46
CA GLN A 148 13.39 6.62 -22.69
C GLN A 148 13.60 6.37 -24.21
N ALA A 149 12.58 6.61 -25.01
CA ALA A 149 12.69 6.48 -26.48
C ALA A 149 13.72 7.45 -27.08
N GLN A 150 13.80 8.68 -26.55
CA GLN A 150 14.82 9.67 -26.96
C GLN A 150 16.23 9.23 -26.53
N ASN A 151 16.40 8.74 -25.30
CA ASN A 151 17.68 8.23 -24.80
C ASN A 151 18.18 7.05 -25.63
N VAL A 152 17.31 6.08 -25.98
CA VAL A 152 17.67 4.95 -26.85
C VAL A 152 18.16 5.43 -28.22
N LYS A 153 17.49 6.42 -28.83
CA LYS A 153 17.93 7.04 -30.10
C LYS A 153 19.29 7.72 -29.96
N LEU A 154 19.48 8.52 -28.91
CA LEU A 154 20.75 9.21 -28.64
C LEU A 154 21.90 8.21 -28.41
N ILE A 155 21.68 7.13 -27.64
CA ILE A 155 22.68 6.08 -27.40
C ILE A 155 23.06 5.40 -28.72
N SER A 156 22.07 5.04 -29.55
CA SER A 156 22.32 4.38 -30.84
C SER A 156 23.09 5.29 -31.81
N GLU A 157 22.75 6.58 -31.84
CA GLU A 157 23.44 7.57 -32.67
C GLU A 157 24.89 7.80 -32.18
N ARG A 158 25.10 7.94 -30.88
CA ARG A 158 26.43 8.00 -30.27
C ARG A 158 27.29 6.78 -30.63
N ALA A 159 26.73 5.57 -30.47
CA ALA A 159 27.42 4.32 -30.80
C ALA A 159 27.80 4.27 -32.30
N ARG A 160 26.91 4.72 -33.20
CA ARG A 160 27.15 4.79 -34.62
C ARG A 160 28.29 5.77 -34.97
N ILE A 161 28.29 6.95 -34.35
CA ILE A 161 29.35 7.95 -34.56
C ILE A 161 30.68 7.44 -34.00
N GLN A 162 30.68 6.87 -32.80
CA GLN A 162 31.84 6.30 -32.15
C GLN A 162 32.48 5.19 -33.01
N SER A 163 31.67 4.24 -33.49
CA SER A 163 32.14 3.14 -34.35
C SER A 163 32.77 3.65 -35.67
N PHE A 164 32.22 4.75 -36.22
CA PHE A 164 32.82 5.39 -37.40
C PHE A 164 34.16 6.02 -37.05
N VAL A 165 34.26 6.75 -35.94
CA VAL A 165 35.51 7.38 -35.50
C VAL A 165 36.58 6.31 -35.27
N ASP A 166 36.27 5.22 -34.57
CA ASP A 166 37.20 4.13 -34.26
C ASP A 166 37.71 3.42 -35.52
N ARG A 167 36.81 3.20 -36.52
CA ARG A 167 37.15 2.55 -37.78
C ARG A 167 38.06 3.40 -38.68
N PHE A 168 37.91 4.73 -38.65
CA PHE A 168 38.58 5.62 -39.60
C PHE A 168 39.64 6.55 -38.98
N ARG A 169 39.87 6.51 -37.66
CA ARG A 169 40.86 7.33 -36.94
C ARG A 169 42.27 7.17 -37.47
N ALA A 170 42.66 5.97 -37.93
CA ALA A 170 43.98 5.66 -38.43
C ALA A 170 44.14 5.88 -39.95
N LYS A 171 43.07 6.21 -40.71
CA LYS A 171 43.16 6.39 -42.17
C LYS A 171 43.32 7.87 -42.53
N ALA A 172 44.47 8.27 -43.08
CA ALA A 172 44.81 9.66 -43.42
C ALA A 172 43.74 10.36 -44.30
N THR A 173 43.15 9.65 -45.26
CA THR A 173 42.11 10.17 -46.18
C THR A 173 40.79 10.52 -45.52
N LYS A 174 40.47 9.95 -44.34
CA LYS A 174 39.22 10.19 -43.61
C LYS A 174 39.43 10.82 -42.22
N ALA A 175 40.68 11.13 -41.85
CA ALA A 175 41.03 11.70 -40.54
C ALA A 175 40.25 13.01 -40.25
N ARG A 176 40.10 13.90 -41.24
CA ARG A 176 39.34 15.17 -41.11
C ARG A 176 37.88 14.94 -40.84
N GLN A 177 37.24 13.92 -41.47
CA GLN A 177 35.84 13.55 -41.23
C GLN A 177 35.68 12.90 -39.86
N ALA A 178 36.60 12.04 -39.42
CA ALA A 178 36.59 11.44 -38.10
C ALA A 178 36.68 12.51 -37.00
N GLN A 179 37.59 13.51 -37.19
CA GLN A 179 37.75 14.62 -36.26
C GLN A 179 36.52 15.54 -36.18
N SER A 180 35.83 15.80 -37.31
CA SER A 180 34.55 16.53 -37.33
C SER A 180 33.47 15.79 -36.58
N ARG A 181 33.38 14.45 -36.75
CA ARG A 181 32.39 13.62 -36.02
C ARG A 181 32.72 13.47 -34.55
N LEU A 182 33.99 13.46 -34.15
CA LEU A 182 34.40 13.50 -32.74
C LEU A 182 33.90 14.79 -32.08
N LYS A 183 34.09 15.95 -32.73
CA LYS A 183 33.54 17.23 -32.24
C LYS A 183 32.00 17.25 -32.18
N ALA A 184 31.34 16.54 -33.10
CA ALA A 184 29.89 16.40 -33.05
C ALA A 184 29.45 15.54 -31.84
N LEU A 185 30.20 14.44 -31.55
CA LEU A 185 29.97 13.59 -30.40
C LEU A 185 30.12 14.35 -29.06
N GLU A 186 31.17 15.20 -28.96
CA GLU A 186 31.40 16.05 -27.78
C GLU A 186 30.30 17.08 -27.53
N ARG A 187 29.60 17.52 -28.61
CA ARG A 187 28.51 18.48 -28.55
C ARG A 187 27.13 17.83 -28.32
N MET A 188 27.05 16.50 -28.44
CA MET A 188 25.76 15.80 -28.19
C MET A 188 25.39 15.93 -26.73
N PRO A 189 24.08 16.18 -26.43
CA PRO A 189 23.59 16.28 -25.08
C PRO A 189 23.97 15.02 -24.28
N ALA A 190 24.28 15.19 -23.01
CA ALA A 190 24.49 14.05 -22.13
C ALA A 190 23.21 13.18 -22.15
N VAL A 191 23.36 11.87 -22.19
CA VAL A 191 22.24 10.98 -21.97
C VAL A 191 21.87 11.17 -20.50
N GLU A 192 20.75 11.81 -20.25
CA GLU A 192 20.22 11.89 -18.88
C GLU A 192 19.95 10.46 -18.42
N ALA A 193 20.68 10.05 -17.39
CA ALA A 193 20.39 8.78 -16.75
C ALA A 193 18.96 8.90 -16.17
N LEU A 194 18.03 8.17 -16.75
CA LEU A 194 16.80 7.86 -16.05
C LEU A 194 17.26 7.06 -14.82
N VAL A 195 17.27 7.70 -13.67
CA VAL A 195 17.33 6.97 -12.42
C VAL A 195 15.96 6.30 -12.33
N GLU A 196 15.90 5.06 -12.78
CA GLU A 196 14.80 4.20 -12.43
C GLU A 196 14.86 4.09 -10.91
N ASP A 197 13.98 4.79 -10.22
CA ASP A 197 13.68 4.47 -8.84
C ASP A 197 13.30 2.99 -8.87
N THR A 198 14.16 2.15 -8.33
CA THR A 198 13.92 0.70 -8.32
C THR A 198 12.59 0.50 -7.61
N PRO A 199 11.53 0.05 -8.33
CA PRO A 199 10.21 0.01 -7.73
C PRO A 199 10.26 -0.86 -6.48
N VAL A 200 9.81 -0.32 -5.36
CA VAL A 200 9.69 -1.08 -4.12
C VAL A 200 8.79 -2.27 -4.42
N ARG A 201 9.27 -3.48 -4.18
CA ARG A 201 8.48 -4.71 -4.35
C ARG A 201 8.40 -5.41 -3.02
N PHE A 202 7.20 -5.78 -2.61
CA PHE A 202 7.00 -6.67 -1.48
C PHE A 202 6.66 -8.06 -2.02
N ALA A 203 7.28 -9.09 -1.45
CA ALA A 203 6.98 -10.47 -1.78
C ALA A 203 6.76 -11.25 -0.49
N PHE A 204 5.50 -11.59 -0.22
CA PHE A 204 5.16 -12.41 0.93
C PHE A 204 5.50 -13.88 0.64
N PRO A 205 6.02 -14.61 1.63
CA PRO A 205 6.24 -16.03 1.49
C PRO A 205 4.90 -16.77 1.38
N VAL A 206 4.86 -17.81 0.56
CA VAL A 206 3.66 -18.63 0.37
C VAL A 206 3.42 -19.48 1.61
N PRO A 207 2.24 -19.38 2.25
CA PRO A 207 1.91 -20.19 3.40
C PRO A 207 1.55 -21.64 3.02
N GLU A 208 1.71 -22.56 3.99
CA GLU A 208 1.20 -23.92 3.87
C GLU A 208 -0.34 -23.92 3.93
N ALA A 209 -0.98 -24.70 3.05
CA ALA A 209 -2.43 -24.82 3.04
C ALA A 209 -2.97 -25.52 4.30
N LEU A 210 -4.04 -24.99 4.87
CA LEU A 210 -4.75 -25.55 6.01
C LEU A 210 -6.20 -25.89 5.64
N ALA A 211 -6.74 -26.92 6.29
CA ALA A 211 -8.16 -27.24 6.12
C ALA A 211 -9.05 -26.18 6.80
N PRO A 212 -10.11 -25.72 6.13
CA PRO A 212 -11.07 -24.77 6.69
C PRO A 212 -11.96 -25.40 7.76
N PRO A 213 -12.41 -24.61 8.77
CA PRO A 213 -12.02 -23.25 9.04
C PRO A 213 -10.62 -23.15 9.68
N ILE A 214 -9.87 -22.06 9.39
CA ILE A 214 -8.60 -21.81 10.09
C ILE A 214 -8.83 -21.24 11.49
N LEU A 215 -9.93 -20.47 11.65
CA LEU A 215 -10.37 -19.89 12.92
C LEU A 215 -11.88 -19.69 12.92
N SER A 216 -12.54 -20.00 14.05
CA SER A 216 -13.95 -19.61 14.23
C SER A 216 -14.25 -19.23 15.69
N LEU A 217 -15.18 -18.28 15.85
CA LEU A 217 -15.71 -17.82 17.11
C LEU A 217 -17.19 -18.19 17.20
N ASN A 218 -17.62 -18.70 18.34
CA ASN A 218 -19.01 -19.02 18.61
C ASN A 218 -19.45 -18.31 19.91
N ARG A 219 -20.29 -17.27 19.75
CA ARG A 219 -20.76 -16.40 20.85
C ARG A 219 -19.63 -15.93 21.78
N ALA A 220 -18.45 -15.71 21.21
CA ALA A 220 -17.28 -15.32 21.98
C ALA A 220 -17.41 -13.89 22.50
N SER A 221 -16.77 -13.64 23.66
CA SER A 221 -16.64 -12.31 24.25
C SER A 221 -15.19 -12.05 24.58
N VAL A 222 -14.74 -10.80 24.47
CA VAL A 222 -13.34 -10.41 24.72
C VAL A 222 -13.26 -9.05 25.40
N GLY A 223 -12.27 -8.90 26.30
CA GLY A 223 -11.97 -7.67 27.03
C GLY A 223 -10.68 -7.78 27.83
N TYR A 224 -10.33 -6.76 28.61
CA TYR A 224 -9.09 -6.66 29.39
C TYR A 224 -9.31 -6.83 30.90
N GLY A 225 -9.95 -7.91 31.33
CA GLY A 225 -10.15 -8.25 32.75
C GLY A 225 -11.27 -7.48 33.46
N GLY A 226 -12.06 -6.69 32.74
CA GLY A 226 -13.27 -5.99 33.21
C GLY A 226 -14.50 -6.39 32.42
N ALA A 227 -15.42 -5.46 32.21
CA ALA A 227 -16.54 -5.69 31.30
C ALA A 227 -16.02 -6.00 29.89
N PRO A 228 -16.63 -6.97 29.17
CA PRO A 228 -16.25 -7.30 27.82
C PRO A 228 -16.40 -6.08 26.89
N ILE A 229 -15.40 -5.84 26.05
CA ILE A 229 -15.44 -4.78 25.03
C ILE A 229 -16.28 -5.22 23.83
N LEU A 230 -16.10 -6.49 23.44
CA LEU A 230 -16.87 -7.10 22.36
C LEU A 230 -17.55 -8.37 22.88
N GLN A 231 -18.81 -8.57 22.47
CA GLN A 231 -19.66 -9.67 22.93
C GLN A 231 -20.38 -10.33 21.75
N HIS A 232 -20.86 -11.56 21.98
CA HIS A 232 -21.66 -12.32 21.02
C HIS A 232 -21.01 -12.49 19.64
N LEU A 233 -19.69 -12.56 19.61
CA LEU A 233 -18.93 -12.72 18.37
C LEU A 233 -19.17 -14.11 17.79
N SER A 234 -19.73 -14.17 16.59
CA SER A 234 -19.93 -15.41 15.82
C SER A 234 -19.36 -15.18 14.43
N LEU A 235 -18.08 -15.54 14.26
CA LEU A 235 -17.28 -15.22 13.09
C LEU A 235 -16.56 -16.49 12.61
N ARG A 236 -16.32 -16.59 11.31
CA ARG A 236 -15.54 -17.65 10.68
C ARG A 236 -14.55 -17.05 9.71
N LEU A 237 -13.33 -17.58 9.74
CA LEU A 237 -12.24 -17.26 8.82
C LEU A 237 -11.71 -18.54 8.17
N ASP A 238 -11.62 -18.50 6.87
CA ASP A 238 -10.95 -19.49 6.04
C ASP A 238 -9.67 -18.88 5.44
N GLN A 239 -8.76 -19.69 4.88
CA GLN A 239 -7.42 -19.21 4.47
C GLN A 239 -7.48 -18.20 3.31
N GLU A 240 -8.55 -18.18 2.53
CA GLU A 240 -8.71 -17.30 1.37
C GLU A 240 -9.42 -15.98 1.72
N ASP A 241 -9.87 -15.81 2.97
CA ASP A 241 -10.65 -14.64 3.36
C ASP A 241 -9.82 -13.35 3.36
N ARG A 242 -10.40 -12.29 2.82
CA ARG A 242 -9.91 -10.91 2.81
C ARG A 242 -10.91 -10.02 3.52
N VAL A 243 -10.65 -9.71 4.78
CA VAL A 243 -11.60 -8.99 5.64
C VAL A 243 -11.05 -7.63 6.01
N ALA A 244 -11.82 -6.57 5.83
CA ALA A 244 -11.52 -5.26 6.43
C ALA A 244 -12.46 -4.96 7.59
N LEU A 245 -11.91 -4.42 8.67
CA LEU A 245 -12.66 -4.00 9.85
C LEU A 245 -13.03 -2.53 9.74
N LEU A 246 -14.33 -2.25 9.64
CA LEU A 246 -14.93 -0.91 9.64
C LEU A 246 -15.36 -0.51 11.06
N GLY A 247 -15.52 0.79 11.29
CA GLY A 247 -16.04 1.36 12.54
C GLY A 247 -15.13 2.41 13.14
N ALA A 248 -15.69 3.28 13.95
CA ALA A 248 -14.98 4.38 14.60
C ALA A 248 -13.84 3.92 15.51
N ASN A 249 -12.92 4.82 15.81
CA ASN A 249 -11.86 4.55 16.77
C ASN A 249 -12.44 4.31 18.17
N GLY A 250 -11.87 3.34 18.88
CA GLY A 250 -12.37 2.94 20.21
C GLY A 250 -13.44 1.85 20.22
N ASN A 251 -14.01 1.48 19.07
CA ASN A 251 -15.06 0.43 18.98
C ASN A 251 -14.53 -1.00 19.19
N GLY A 252 -13.22 -1.19 19.42
CA GLY A 252 -12.65 -2.50 19.71
C GLY A 252 -12.04 -3.23 18.52
N LYS A 253 -11.75 -2.56 17.37
CA LYS A 253 -11.07 -3.16 16.21
C LYS A 253 -9.76 -3.84 16.58
N SER A 254 -8.86 -3.11 17.26
CA SER A 254 -7.57 -3.67 17.71
C SER A 254 -7.73 -4.73 18.80
N THR A 255 -8.83 -4.71 19.58
CA THR A 255 -9.16 -5.78 20.54
C THR A 255 -9.53 -7.06 19.82
N LEU A 256 -10.36 -6.97 18.76
CA LEU A 256 -10.65 -8.11 17.88
C LEU A 256 -9.38 -8.64 17.22
N ALA A 257 -8.55 -7.76 16.67
CA ALA A 257 -7.27 -8.15 16.05
C ALA A 257 -6.36 -8.92 17.02
N LYS A 258 -6.24 -8.47 18.27
CA LYS A 258 -5.46 -9.16 19.31
C LYS A 258 -6.06 -10.51 19.68
N LEU A 259 -7.40 -10.64 19.73
CA LEU A 259 -8.08 -11.93 19.94
C LEU A 259 -7.76 -12.90 18.78
N LEU A 260 -7.94 -12.46 17.53
CA LEU A 260 -7.64 -13.29 16.35
C LEU A 260 -6.15 -13.66 16.28
N ALA A 261 -5.25 -12.76 16.70
CA ALA A 261 -3.81 -13.01 16.80
C ALA A 261 -3.44 -14.00 17.92
N GLY A 262 -4.36 -14.31 18.84
CA GLY A 262 -4.08 -15.13 20.03
C GLY A 262 -3.26 -14.40 21.09
N ARG A 263 -3.33 -13.07 21.12
CA ARG A 263 -2.73 -12.21 22.16
C ARG A 263 -3.72 -11.87 23.29
N LEU A 264 -4.98 -12.18 23.09
CA LEU A 264 -6.05 -12.11 24.09
C LEU A 264 -6.82 -13.42 24.07
N ASP A 265 -7.24 -13.87 25.25
CA ASP A 265 -8.10 -15.03 25.40
C ASP A 265 -9.58 -14.61 25.37
N VAL A 266 -10.45 -15.55 25.03
CA VAL A 266 -11.88 -15.36 25.13
C VAL A 266 -12.31 -15.25 26.60
N ALA A 267 -13.09 -14.23 26.94
CA ALA A 267 -13.69 -14.06 28.26
C ALA A 267 -14.96 -14.93 28.45
N GLY A 268 -15.55 -15.39 27.35
CA GLY A 268 -16.73 -16.26 27.31
C GLY A 268 -17.02 -16.73 25.89
N GLY A 269 -17.85 -17.77 25.75
CA GLY A 269 -18.06 -18.43 24.46
C GLY A 269 -16.93 -19.38 24.08
N GLU A 270 -16.82 -19.69 22.80
CA GLU A 270 -15.86 -20.67 22.28
C GLU A 270 -15.05 -20.10 21.12
N MET A 271 -13.77 -20.48 21.05
CA MET A 271 -12.90 -20.17 19.93
C MET A 271 -12.23 -21.45 19.42
N PHE A 272 -12.47 -21.78 18.17
CA PHE A 272 -11.70 -22.78 17.46
C PHE A 272 -10.54 -22.10 16.73
N ARG A 273 -9.34 -22.64 16.89
CA ARG A 273 -8.13 -22.24 16.17
C ARG A 273 -7.39 -23.47 15.69
N ASN A 274 -7.09 -23.55 14.41
CA ASN A 274 -6.30 -24.65 13.87
C ASN A 274 -4.91 -24.70 14.56
N ASN A 275 -4.50 -25.86 15.02
CA ASN A 275 -3.25 -26.05 15.79
C ASN A 275 -1.98 -25.68 15.00
N ARG A 276 -2.03 -25.69 13.66
CA ARG A 276 -0.92 -25.32 12.77
C ARG A 276 -1.03 -23.89 12.26
N LEU A 277 -2.03 -23.14 12.67
CA LEU A 277 -2.23 -21.75 12.25
C LEU A 277 -1.13 -20.85 12.80
N ARG A 278 -0.33 -20.28 11.90
CA ARG A 278 0.64 -19.23 12.17
C ARG A 278 0.00 -17.89 11.77
N VAL A 279 0.04 -16.93 12.68
CA VAL A 279 -0.54 -15.60 12.48
C VAL A 279 0.60 -14.58 12.48
N GLY A 280 0.71 -13.83 11.41
CA GLY A 280 1.51 -12.62 11.36
C GLY A 280 0.66 -11.44 11.84
N TYR A 281 1.10 -10.75 12.89
CA TYR A 281 0.40 -9.58 13.41
C TYR A 281 1.31 -8.36 13.34
N PHE A 282 0.92 -7.41 12.50
CA PHE A 282 1.51 -6.10 12.37
C PHE A 282 0.69 -5.11 13.20
N ALA A 283 1.26 -4.59 14.29
CA ALA A 283 0.58 -3.66 15.19
C ALA A 283 1.07 -2.23 14.98
N GLN A 284 0.18 -1.27 15.13
CA GLN A 284 0.43 0.16 14.91
C GLN A 284 1.67 0.72 15.64
N HIS A 285 1.91 0.30 16.90
CA HIS A 285 3.03 0.81 17.72
C HIS A 285 4.28 -0.09 17.71
N GLN A 286 4.29 -1.14 16.90
CA GLN A 286 5.38 -2.12 16.92
C GLN A 286 6.71 -1.54 16.41
N ALA A 287 6.68 -0.43 15.67
CA ALA A 287 7.88 0.29 15.25
C ALA A 287 8.65 0.89 16.45
N GLU A 288 7.96 1.23 17.54
CA GLU A 288 8.55 1.77 18.75
C GLU A 288 9.26 0.70 19.59
N GLU A 289 8.90 -0.58 19.39
CA GLU A 289 9.49 -1.73 20.07
C GLU A 289 10.81 -2.20 19.44
N LEU A 290 11.16 -1.67 18.25
CA LEU A 290 12.41 -2.01 17.58
C LEU A 290 13.62 -1.51 18.38
N ASN A 291 14.63 -2.36 18.52
CA ASN A 291 15.90 -1.96 19.10
C ASN A 291 16.63 -1.00 18.16
N LEU A 292 16.62 0.29 18.50
CA LEU A 292 17.20 1.36 17.70
C LEU A 292 18.72 1.22 17.49
N ALA A 293 19.43 0.53 18.40
CA ALA A 293 20.87 0.29 18.28
C ALA A 293 21.20 -0.91 17.37
N GLY A 294 20.23 -1.80 17.12
CA GLY A 294 20.36 -2.95 16.23
C GLY A 294 20.25 -2.57 14.76
N THR A 295 20.45 -3.56 13.89
CA THR A 295 20.27 -3.46 12.44
C THR A 295 19.10 -4.33 11.99
N PRO A 296 18.50 -4.11 10.80
CA PRO A 296 17.50 -5.02 10.23
C PRO A 296 17.97 -6.48 10.22
N LEU A 297 19.22 -6.72 9.84
CA LEU A 297 19.80 -8.05 9.83
C LEU A 297 19.83 -8.67 11.25
N SER A 298 20.26 -7.91 12.26
CA SER A 298 20.29 -8.42 13.63
C SER A 298 18.90 -8.77 14.18
N HIS A 299 17.86 -7.99 13.81
CA HIS A 299 16.48 -8.30 14.18
C HIS A 299 15.98 -9.57 13.48
N MET A 300 16.30 -9.74 12.19
CA MET A 300 15.90 -10.93 11.44
C MET A 300 16.61 -12.18 11.97
N GLN A 301 17.91 -12.10 12.29
CA GLN A 301 18.66 -13.20 12.89
C GLN A 301 18.12 -13.58 14.27
N ALA A 302 17.78 -12.59 15.10
CA ALA A 302 17.14 -12.84 16.39
C ALA A 302 15.76 -13.51 16.25
N ALA A 303 15.00 -13.12 15.23
CA ALA A 303 13.68 -13.68 14.93
C ALA A 303 13.75 -15.07 14.28
N LEU A 304 14.83 -15.38 13.55
CA LEU A 304 15.07 -16.65 12.85
C LEU A 304 16.42 -17.27 13.27
N PRO A 305 16.58 -17.76 14.51
CA PRO A 305 17.87 -18.17 15.05
C PRO A 305 18.48 -19.42 14.36
N LYS A 306 17.66 -20.17 13.60
CA LYS A 306 18.11 -21.34 12.83
C LYS A 306 18.40 -21.03 11.35
N ALA A 307 18.07 -19.83 10.88
CA ALA A 307 18.28 -19.46 9.50
C ALA A 307 19.73 -18.99 9.25
N THR A 308 20.22 -19.21 8.05
CA THR A 308 21.51 -18.66 7.62
C THR A 308 21.41 -17.16 7.42
N GLU A 309 22.53 -16.44 7.52
CA GLU A 309 22.57 -15.01 7.25
C GLU A 309 22.05 -14.70 5.84
N THR A 310 22.41 -15.52 4.85
CA THR A 310 21.92 -15.36 3.47
C THR A 310 20.38 -15.44 3.39
N ALA A 311 19.75 -16.34 4.14
CA ALA A 311 18.29 -16.45 4.19
C ALA A 311 17.66 -15.22 4.88
N CYS A 312 18.28 -14.71 5.95
CA CYS A 312 17.82 -13.48 6.61
C CYS A 312 17.91 -12.27 5.67
N ARG A 313 19.03 -12.10 4.95
CA ARG A 313 19.19 -11.04 3.93
C ARG A 313 18.21 -11.18 2.77
N ALA A 314 17.97 -12.39 2.29
CA ALA A 314 16.98 -12.66 1.25
C ALA A 314 15.56 -12.29 1.69
N GLN A 315 15.19 -12.56 2.95
CA GLN A 315 13.91 -12.15 3.49
C GLN A 315 13.78 -10.62 3.58
N LEU A 316 14.84 -9.90 4.00
CA LEU A 316 14.86 -8.44 4.05
C LEU A 316 14.79 -7.81 2.66
N ALA A 317 15.50 -8.38 1.69
CA ALA A 317 15.50 -7.90 0.30
C ALA A 317 14.11 -7.99 -0.36
N ARG A 318 13.26 -8.96 0.03
CA ARG A 318 11.86 -9.04 -0.41
C ARG A 318 11.02 -7.81 -0.06
N PHE A 319 11.49 -6.99 0.88
CA PHE A 319 10.83 -5.77 1.34
C PHE A 319 11.65 -4.51 1.02
N GLY A 320 12.59 -4.62 0.05
CA GLY A 320 13.42 -3.48 -0.37
C GLY A 320 14.42 -3.01 0.68
N LEU A 321 14.80 -3.90 1.61
CA LEU A 321 15.91 -3.71 2.55
C LEU A 321 17.12 -4.50 2.03
N ASP A 322 17.80 -3.92 1.04
CA ASP A 322 18.98 -4.51 0.38
C ASP A 322 20.20 -4.57 1.31
N ALA A 323 21.37 -4.94 0.75
CA ALA A 323 22.58 -5.18 1.54
C ALA A 323 22.98 -3.96 2.40
N ASP A 324 22.93 -2.75 1.83
CA ASP A 324 23.35 -1.52 2.52
C ASP A 324 22.37 -1.16 3.66
N ARG A 325 21.08 -1.32 3.39
CA ARG A 325 20.02 -1.03 4.38
C ARG A 325 19.90 -2.11 5.45
N ALA A 326 20.21 -3.37 5.12
CA ALA A 326 20.20 -4.47 6.08
C ALA A 326 21.20 -4.27 7.24
N ASP A 327 22.31 -3.59 6.98
CA ASP A 327 23.38 -3.32 7.94
C ASP A 327 23.30 -1.92 8.58
N THR A 328 22.36 -1.08 8.14
CA THR A 328 22.14 0.26 8.71
C THR A 328 21.46 0.16 10.08
N ARG A 329 21.84 1.01 11.04
CA ARG A 329 21.18 1.03 12.35
C ARG A 329 19.72 1.46 12.22
N VAL A 330 18.81 0.79 12.96
CA VAL A 330 17.37 1.08 12.95
C VAL A 330 17.07 2.53 13.33
N ALA A 331 17.90 3.17 14.18
CA ALA A 331 17.79 4.59 14.52
C ALA A 331 17.93 5.52 13.29
N GLN A 332 18.65 5.09 12.26
CA GLN A 332 18.93 5.87 11.05
C GLN A 332 17.94 5.57 9.90
N LEU A 333 17.08 4.57 10.07
CA LEU A 333 16.07 4.22 9.10
C LEU A 333 14.91 5.25 9.14
N SER A 334 14.39 5.55 7.97
CA SER A 334 13.14 6.32 7.83
C SER A 334 11.95 5.56 8.42
N GLY A 335 10.83 6.27 8.63
CA GLY A 335 9.58 5.64 9.08
C GLY A 335 9.11 4.52 8.15
N GLY A 336 9.19 4.74 6.84
CA GLY A 336 8.84 3.73 5.83
C GLY A 336 9.78 2.53 5.82
N GLU A 337 11.10 2.72 6.02
CA GLU A 337 12.06 1.62 6.14
C GLU A 337 11.81 0.77 7.39
N LYS A 338 11.44 1.40 8.52
CA LYS A 338 11.03 0.70 9.74
C LYS A 338 9.75 -0.11 9.54
N ALA A 339 8.76 0.45 8.84
CA ALA A 339 7.54 -0.28 8.50
C ALA A 339 7.83 -1.50 7.59
N ARG A 340 8.72 -1.34 6.61
CA ARG A 340 9.18 -2.45 5.75
C ARG A 340 9.90 -3.54 6.54
N LEU A 341 10.74 -3.17 7.50
CA LEU A 341 11.38 -4.13 8.42
C LEU A 341 10.35 -4.91 9.24
N LEU A 342 9.34 -4.22 9.76
CA LEU A 342 8.27 -4.88 10.52
C LEU A 342 7.43 -5.84 9.66
N LEU A 343 7.12 -5.47 8.41
CA LEU A 343 6.45 -6.37 7.47
C LEU A 343 7.30 -7.61 7.18
N ALA A 344 8.62 -7.43 6.97
CA ALA A 344 9.55 -8.55 6.79
C ALA A 344 9.59 -9.48 8.00
N LEU A 345 9.60 -8.93 9.22
CA LEU A 345 9.57 -9.70 10.47
C LEU A 345 8.22 -10.38 10.68
N THR A 346 7.11 -9.74 10.35
CA THR A 346 5.76 -10.28 10.52
C THR A 346 5.51 -11.48 9.61
N THR A 347 6.09 -11.46 8.41
CA THR A 347 5.85 -12.48 7.38
C THR A 347 6.91 -13.58 7.32
N ARG A 348 7.98 -13.51 8.14
CA ARG A 348 9.15 -14.38 8.10
C ARG A 348 8.86 -15.89 8.17
N ASP A 349 7.80 -16.27 8.89
CA ASP A 349 7.42 -17.68 9.13
C ASP A 349 6.36 -18.18 8.14
N ALA A 350 6.12 -17.49 7.03
CA ALA A 350 5.06 -17.78 6.06
C ALA A 350 3.71 -18.03 6.75
N PRO A 351 3.12 -17.03 7.43
CA PRO A 351 1.88 -17.18 8.17
C PRO A 351 0.70 -17.45 7.23
N GLN A 352 -0.26 -18.27 7.68
CA GLN A 352 -1.52 -18.51 6.96
C GLN A 352 -2.54 -17.39 7.16
N MET A 353 -2.34 -16.52 8.14
CA MET A 353 -3.18 -15.34 8.36
C MET A 353 -2.30 -14.13 8.68
N LEU A 354 -2.55 -13.03 7.99
CA LEU A 354 -1.96 -11.72 8.28
C LEU A 354 -3.03 -10.82 8.90
N ILE A 355 -2.72 -10.24 10.03
CA ILE A 355 -3.53 -9.20 10.67
C ILE A 355 -2.70 -7.93 10.61
N LEU A 356 -3.20 -6.91 9.91
CA LEU A 356 -2.49 -5.67 9.67
C LEU A 356 -3.28 -4.51 10.29
N ASP A 357 -2.71 -3.91 11.33
CA ASP A 357 -3.31 -2.76 12.04
C ASP A 357 -2.55 -1.49 11.61
N GLU A 358 -3.16 -0.69 10.73
CA GLU A 358 -2.63 0.52 10.10
C GLU A 358 -1.30 0.31 9.35
N PRO A 359 -1.24 -0.62 8.37
CA PRO A 359 0.02 -0.98 7.71
C PRO A 359 0.53 0.10 6.75
N THR A 360 -0.30 1.05 6.34
CA THR A 360 0.03 2.15 5.41
C THR A 360 0.64 3.35 6.09
N ASN A 361 0.60 3.43 7.43
CA ASN A 361 1.21 4.51 8.17
C ASN A 361 2.73 4.57 7.91
N HIS A 362 3.22 5.75 7.58
CA HIS A 362 4.62 6.04 7.23
C HIS A 362 5.12 5.43 5.90
N LEU A 363 4.28 4.74 5.13
CA LEU A 363 4.63 4.30 3.78
C LEU A 363 4.38 5.44 2.78
N ASP A 364 5.33 5.65 1.88
CA ASP A 364 5.14 6.49 0.71
C ASP A 364 4.18 5.82 -0.30
N ILE A 365 3.78 6.57 -1.32
CA ILE A 365 2.78 6.09 -2.31
C ILE A 365 3.27 4.82 -3.01
N ASP A 366 4.55 4.74 -3.38
CA ASP A 366 5.11 3.58 -4.09
C ASP A 366 5.15 2.33 -3.21
N ALA A 367 5.49 2.49 -1.91
CA ALA A 367 5.46 1.39 -0.95
C ALA A 367 4.02 0.94 -0.62
N ARG A 368 3.04 1.87 -0.59
CA ARG A 368 1.62 1.52 -0.44
C ARG A 368 1.13 0.67 -1.62
N ASP A 369 1.50 1.04 -2.84
CA ASP A 369 1.17 0.26 -4.05
C ASP A 369 1.80 -1.12 -4.04
N ALA A 370 3.06 -1.20 -3.63
CA ALA A 370 3.74 -2.47 -3.47
C ALA A 370 3.05 -3.35 -2.42
N LEU A 371 2.55 -2.76 -1.31
CA LEU A 371 1.80 -3.46 -0.28
C LEU A 371 0.47 -3.97 -0.82
N VAL A 372 -0.29 -3.14 -1.54
CA VAL A 372 -1.57 -3.54 -2.16
C VAL A 372 -1.37 -4.75 -3.08
N LYS A 373 -0.38 -4.69 -3.98
CA LYS A 373 -0.06 -5.79 -4.89
C LYS A 373 0.33 -7.07 -4.14
N ALA A 374 1.23 -6.93 -3.15
CA ALA A 374 1.67 -8.08 -2.37
C ALA A 374 0.53 -8.72 -1.57
N LEU A 375 -0.41 -7.92 -1.02
CA LEU A 375 -1.59 -8.42 -0.32
C LEU A 375 -2.59 -9.07 -1.28
N ALA A 376 -2.74 -8.55 -2.50
CA ALA A 376 -3.59 -9.16 -3.52
C ALA A 376 -3.06 -10.55 -3.94
N ASP A 377 -1.72 -10.70 -4.03
CA ASP A 377 -1.05 -11.97 -4.41
C ASP A 377 -0.86 -12.94 -3.24
N PHE A 378 -1.11 -12.51 -2.01
CA PHE A 378 -0.90 -13.34 -0.82
C PHE A 378 -1.91 -14.50 -0.77
N GLU A 379 -1.43 -15.74 -0.56
CA GLU A 379 -2.24 -16.97 -0.54
C GLU A 379 -2.80 -17.34 0.86
N GLY A 380 -2.69 -16.46 1.85
CA GLY A 380 -3.24 -16.62 3.21
C GLY A 380 -4.39 -15.64 3.48
N ALA A 381 -5.09 -15.82 4.61
CA ALA A 381 -6.11 -14.90 5.06
C ALA A 381 -5.53 -13.52 5.42
N VAL A 382 -6.28 -12.47 5.14
CA VAL A 382 -5.90 -11.09 5.48
C VAL A 382 -7.02 -10.45 6.30
N VAL A 383 -6.67 -9.87 7.45
CA VAL A 383 -7.54 -9.03 8.26
C VAL A 383 -6.92 -7.65 8.32
N LEU A 384 -7.61 -6.66 7.77
CA LEU A 384 -7.14 -5.27 7.66
C LEU A 384 -7.87 -4.37 8.66
N ILE A 385 -7.11 -3.58 9.39
CA ILE A 385 -7.59 -2.39 10.07
C ILE A 385 -6.83 -1.24 9.41
N THR A 386 -7.52 -0.39 8.68
CA THR A 386 -6.88 0.73 7.99
C THR A 386 -7.84 1.89 7.80
N HIS A 387 -7.27 3.07 7.72
CA HIS A 387 -7.95 4.32 7.37
C HIS A 387 -7.84 4.64 5.88
N ASP A 388 -7.12 3.82 5.11
CA ASP A 388 -6.91 3.96 3.67
C ASP A 388 -8.05 3.28 2.90
N PRO A 389 -9.01 4.06 2.32
CA PRO A 389 -10.13 3.49 1.56
C PRO A 389 -9.66 2.70 0.34
N HIS A 390 -8.59 3.16 -0.31
CA HIS A 390 -8.05 2.53 -1.50
C HIS A 390 -7.51 1.12 -1.22
N LEU A 391 -6.81 0.95 -0.08
CA LEU A 391 -6.35 -0.36 0.36
C LEU A 391 -7.54 -1.31 0.66
N VAL A 392 -8.61 -0.80 1.29
CA VAL A 392 -9.82 -1.60 1.55
C VAL A 392 -10.49 -2.02 0.23
N GLU A 393 -10.66 -1.09 -0.72
CA GLU A 393 -11.33 -1.36 -2.01
C GLU A 393 -10.59 -2.40 -2.85
N LEU A 394 -9.26 -2.39 -2.84
CA LEU A 394 -8.45 -3.28 -3.67
C LEU A 394 -8.17 -4.65 -3.04
N VAL A 395 -8.15 -4.74 -1.71
CA VAL A 395 -7.71 -5.97 -1.02
C VAL A 395 -8.88 -6.71 -0.38
N ALA A 396 -9.88 -6.02 0.20
CA ALA A 396 -10.92 -6.67 0.97
C ALA A 396 -12.09 -7.17 0.12
N ASP A 397 -12.45 -8.44 0.29
CA ASP A 397 -13.66 -9.05 -0.29
C ASP A 397 -14.85 -8.98 0.67
N ARG A 398 -14.57 -8.93 1.99
CA ARG A 398 -15.58 -8.90 3.07
C ARG A 398 -15.32 -7.72 3.98
N LEU A 399 -16.41 -7.09 4.41
CA LEU A 399 -16.36 -5.99 5.38
C LEU A 399 -17.03 -6.42 6.67
N TRP A 400 -16.35 -6.20 7.80
CA TRP A 400 -16.91 -6.41 9.13
C TRP A 400 -17.05 -5.08 9.85
N LEU A 401 -18.28 -4.75 10.25
CA LEU A 401 -18.58 -3.55 11.02
C LEU A 401 -18.44 -3.85 12.51
N VAL A 402 -17.49 -3.17 13.16
CA VAL A 402 -17.27 -3.22 14.61
C VAL A 402 -17.97 -2.02 15.24
N ALA A 403 -19.11 -2.23 15.83
CA ALA A 403 -19.94 -1.19 16.45
C ALA A 403 -20.76 -1.76 17.61
N ASP A 404 -21.15 -0.92 18.54
CA ASP A 404 -22.05 -1.25 19.66
C ASP A 404 -21.65 -2.50 20.46
N GLY A 405 -20.32 -2.71 20.61
CA GLY A 405 -19.76 -3.85 21.34
C GLY A 405 -19.91 -5.20 20.64
N THR A 406 -20.20 -5.23 19.34
CA THR A 406 -20.31 -6.45 18.54
C THR A 406 -19.64 -6.31 17.16
N VAL A 407 -19.61 -7.40 16.40
CA VAL A 407 -19.07 -7.44 15.04
C VAL A 407 -20.10 -8.08 14.12
N THR A 408 -20.49 -7.36 13.08
CA THR A 408 -21.45 -7.84 12.08
C THR A 408 -20.84 -7.79 10.68
N SER A 409 -21.27 -8.72 9.82
CA SER A 409 -20.94 -8.63 8.39
C SER A 409 -21.63 -7.41 7.79
N PHE A 410 -20.90 -6.63 6.99
CA PHE A 410 -21.45 -5.54 6.21
C PHE A 410 -21.48 -5.96 4.75
N ASP A 411 -22.67 -6.15 4.20
CA ASP A 411 -22.87 -6.68 2.85
C ASP A 411 -22.76 -5.59 1.75
N GLY A 412 -22.50 -4.34 2.12
CA GLY A 412 -22.30 -3.21 1.23
C GLY A 412 -20.83 -2.99 0.82
N ASP A 413 -20.61 -1.98 -0.03
CA ASP A 413 -19.27 -1.44 -0.35
C ASP A 413 -18.94 -0.19 0.50
N LEU A 414 -17.77 0.44 0.26
CA LEU A 414 -17.39 1.65 0.98
C LEU A 414 -18.28 2.85 0.65
N ASP A 415 -18.86 2.91 -0.55
CA ASP A 415 -19.78 4.00 -0.92
C ASP A 415 -21.11 3.85 -0.15
N GLU A 416 -21.60 2.63 -0.01
CA GLU A 416 -22.76 2.34 0.84
C GLU A 416 -22.46 2.59 2.33
N TYR A 417 -21.22 2.31 2.75
CA TYR A 417 -20.80 2.66 4.11
C TYR A 417 -20.73 4.18 4.32
N ARG A 418 -20.25 4.95 3.35
CA ARG A 418 -20.30 6.43 3.35
C ARG A 418 -21.74 6.95 3.46
N ALA A 419 -22.64 6.37 2.67
CA ALA A 419 -24.07 6.73 2.72
C ALA A 419 -24.69 6.43 4.10
N LEU A 420 -24.39 5.27 4.68
CA LEU A 420 -24.82 4.90 6.04
C LEU A 420 -24.30 5.90 7.09
N LEU A 421 -23.04 6.31 7.01
CA LEU A 421 -22.47 7.31 7.90
C LEU A 421 -23.15 8.67 7.76
N ALA A 422 -23.43 9.10 6.52
CA ALA A 422 -24.14 10.34 6.25
C ALA A 422 -25.59 10.31 6.76
N GLU A 423 -26.28 9.17 6.70
CA GLU A 423 -27.62 8.98 7.26
C GLU A 423 -27.59 9.01 8.79
N ARG A 424 -26.63 8.34 9.41
CA ARG A 424 -26.44 8.40 10.88
C ARG A 424 -26.17 9.82 11.38
N ALA A 425 -25.35 10.58 10.65
CA ALA A 425 -25.07 11.98 10.97
C ALA A 425 -26.31 12.89 10.86
N ARG A 426 -27.29 12.51 10.01
CA ARG A 426 -28.58 13.24 9.86
C ARG A 426 -29.67 12.81 10.86
N GLY A 427 -29.36 11.81 11.73
CA GLY A 427 -30.34 11.30 12.73
C GLY A 427 -31.45 10.43 12.14
N ALA A 428 -31.29 9.91 10.92
CA ALA A 428 -32.24 9.02 10.28
C ALA A 428 -31.92 7.55 10.62
N ALA A 429 -32.90 6.77 11.01
CA ALA A 429 -32.77 5.33 11.24
C ALA A 429 -32.43 4.59 9.92
N PRO A 430 -31.62 3.52 9.97
CA PRO A 430 -31.22 2.82 8.77
C PRO A 430 -32.42 2.18 8.06
N ARG A 431 -32.62 2.51 6.79
CA ARG A 431 -33.50 1.75 5.89
C ARG A 431 -32.63 0.64 5.27
N GLY A 432 -32.91 -0.59 5.67
CA GLY A 432 -32.43 -1.77 4.98
C GLY A 432 -33.06 -1.90 3.59
N GLU A 433 -32.34 -2.53 2.69
CA GLU A 433 -32.71 -2.99 1.34
C GLU A 433 -32.25 -2.12 0.17
N ALA A 434 -30.93 -2.20 -0.15
CA ALA A 434 -30.40 -1.97 -1.50
C ALA A 434 -29.09 -2.75 -1.77
N GLY A 435 -28.69 -3.70 -0.91
CA GLY A 435 -27.39 -4.36 -0.97
C GLY A 435 -27.25 -5.56 -1.91
N GLY A 436 -28.32 -5.99 -2.58
CA GLY A 436 -28.34 -7.29 -3.29
C GLY A 436 -27.42 -7.40 -4.52
N VAL A 437 -27.36 -6.37 -5.36
CA VAL A 437 -26.70 -6.47 -6.68
C VAL A 437 -25.17 -6.35 -6.60
N ARG A 438 -24.65 -5.61 -5.61
CA ARG A 438 -23.19 -5.39 -5.46
C ARG A 438 -22.53 -6.38 -4.51
N ALA A 439 -23.29 -7.00 -3.60
CA ALA A 439 -22.84 -8.17 -2.84
C ALA A 439 -22.61 -9.38 -3.77
N GLU A 440 -23.44 -9.52 -4.81
CA GLU A 440 -23.23 -10.50 -5.88
C GLU A 440 -21.94 -10.23 -6.65
N ALA A 441 -21.64 -8.99 -7.02
CA ALA A 441 -20.40 -8.63 -7.70
C ALA A 441 -19.12 -8.88 -6.87
N ARG A 442 -19.22 -8.78 -5.52
CA ARG A 442 -18.10 -9.16 -4.63
C ARG A 442 -17.97 -10.67 -4.46
N ARG A 443 -19.08 -11.39 -4.36
CA ARG A 443 -19.07 -12.86 -4.39
C ARG A 443 -18.53 -13.37 -5.71
N GLU A 444 -18.92 -12.77 -6.81
CA GLU A 444 -18.39 -13.05 -8.15
C GLU A 444 -16.87 -12.80 -8.25
N ARG A 445 -16.36 -11.70 -7.63
CA ARG A 445 -14.91 -11.44 -7.56
C ARG A 445 -14.18 -12.46 -6.68
N ALA A 446 -14.78 -12.89 -5.57
CA ALA A 446 -14.20 -13.92 -4.70
C ALA A 446 -14.21 -15.29 -5.40
N GLU A 447 -15.31 -15.64 -6.06
CA GLU A 447 -15.46 -16.85 -6.87
C GLU A 447 -14.52 -16.85 -8.09
N ASN A 448 -14.38 -15.71 -8.79
CA ASN A 448 -13.42 -15.53 -9.87
C ASN A 448 -11.97 -15.65 -9.38
N ARG A 449 -11.66 -15.10 -8.19
CA ARG A 449 -10.30 -15.25 -7.61
C ARG A 449 -10.02 -16.72 -7.24
N ALA A 450 -10.97 -17.42 -6.67
CA ALA A 450 -10.86 -18.85 -6.38
C ALA A 450 -10.74 -19.71 -7.66
N ALA A 451 -11.49 -19.35 -8.71
CA ALA A 451 -11.41 -19.99 -10.02
C ALA A 451 -10.07 -19.74 -10.73
N LEU A 452 -9.42 -18.58 -10.47
CA LEU A 452 -8.14 -18.21 -11.07
C LEU A 452 -6.92 -18.78 -10.31
N GLN A 453 -7.09 -19.24 -9.07
CA GLN A 453 -5.99 -19.84 -8.29
C GLN A 453 -5.28 -21.01 -9.00
N PRO A 454 -5.99 -22.00 -9.58
CA PRO A 454 -5.33 -23.10 -10.27
C PRO A 454 -4.56 -22.63 -11.51
N LEU A 455 -5.04 -21.60 -12.21
CA LEU A 455 -4.34 -21.00 -13.37
C LEU A 455 -3.06 -20.29 -12.93
N ARG A 456 -3.10 -19.51 -11.84
CA ARG A 456 -1.92 -18.86 -11.25
C ARG A 456 -0.89 -19.85 -10.72
N ALA A 457 -1.35 -20.93 -10.08
CA ALA A 457 -0.47 -22.00 -9.62
C ALA A 457 0.22 -22.71 -10.81
N ARG A 458 -0.52 -22.92 -11.91
CA ARG A 458 0.03 -23.52 -13.14
C ARG A 458 1.03 -22.59 -13.83
N LEU A 459 0.72 -21.28 -13.94
CA LEU A 459 1.62 -20.27 -14.49
C LEU A 459 2.96 -20.26 -13.73
N LYS A 460 2.91 -20.26 -12.41
CA LYS A 460 4.10 -20.31 -11.56
C LYS A 460 4.93 -21.58 -11.73
N ALA A 461 4.25 -22.71 -11.94
CA ALA A 461 4.93 -23.99 -12.23
C ALA A 461 5.63 -23.97 -13.59
N VAL A 462 5.01 -23.35 -14.60
CA VAL A 462 5.59 -23.16 -15.95
C VAL A 462 6.79 -22.23 -15.89
N GLU A 463 6.71 -21.10 -15.17
CA GLU A 463 7.83 -20.18 -14.95
C GLU A 463 9.02 -20.86 -14.26
N ALA A 464 8.78 -21.64 -13.22
CA ALA A 464 9.82 -22.40 -12.54
C ALA A 464 10.48 -23.46 -13.45
N ALA A 465 9.69 -24.08 -14.33
CA ALA A 465 10.20 -25.03 -15.31
C ALA A 465 11.05 -24.35 -16.40
N LEU A 466 10.60 -23.20 -16.91
CA LEU A 466 11.35 -22.36 -17.85
C LEU A 466 12.70 -21.91 -17.26
N GLU A 467 12.71 -21.43 -16.01
CA GLU A 467 13.94 -21.02 -15.32
C GLU A 467 14.92 -22.19 -15.16
N LYS A 468 14.41 -23.36 -14.80
CA LYS A 468 15.23 -24.59 -14.66
C LYS A 468 15.84 -25.02 -15.98
N LEU A 469 15.04 -25.07 -17.05
CA LEU A 469 15.51 -25.45 -18.39
C LEU A 469 16.45 -24.40 -18.97
N GLY A 470 16.21 -23.11 -18.72
CA GLY A 470 17.10 -22.03 -19.10
C GLY A 470 18.49 -22.16 -18.46
N LYS A 471 18.54 -22.47 -17.14
CA LYS A 471 19.81 -22.73 -16.43
C LYS A 471 20.53 -23.97 -16.98
N GLU A 472 19.81 -25.04 -17.26
CA GLU A 472 20.37 -26.27 -17.86
C GLU A 472 20.90 -26.00 -19.27
N GLY A 473 20.12 -25.29 -20.10
CA GLY A 473 20.52 -24.90 -21.47
C GLY A 473 21.77 -24.04 -21.48
N ALA A 474 21.85 -23.00 -20.64
CA ALA A 474 23.01 -22.14 -20.52
C ALA A 474 24.28 -22.91 -20.09
N LEU A 475 24.14 -23.89 -19.19
CA LEU A 475 25.24 -24.75 -18.76
C LEU A 475 25.76 -25.63 -19.91
N ILE A 476 24.86 -26.20 -20.71
CA ILE A 476 25.20 -27.01 -21.87
C ILE A 476 25.85 -26.15 -22.95
N GLU A 477 25.32 -24.97 -23.24
CA GLU A 477 25.89 -24.04 -24.21
C GLU A 477 27.30 -23.58 -23.81
N LYS A 478 27.49 -23.23 -22.53
CA LYS A 478 28.79 -22.86 -21.99
C LYS A 478 29.81 -24.00 -22.14
N ARG A 479 29.38 -25.25 -21.92
CA ARG A 479 30.26 -26.42 -22.14
C ARG A 479 30.59 -26.67 -23.61
N LEU A 480 29.61 -26.51 -24.50
CA LEU A 480 29.81 -26.70 -25.95
C LEU A 480 30.59 -25.56 -26.59
N ALA A 481 30.58 -24.35 -26.00
CA ALA A 481 31.35 -23.20 -26.46
C ALA A 481 32.83 -23.23 -26.05
N ASP A 482 33.21 -24.06 -25.09
CA ASP A 482 34.60 -24.20 -24.65
C ASP A 482 35.40 -25.09 -25.62
N PRO A 483 36.45 -24.57 -26.30
CA PRO A 483 37.26 -25.33 -27.23
C PRO A 483 37.92 -26.59 -26.64
N ASP A 484 38.26 -26.56 -25.35
CA ASP A 484 38.87 -27.68 -24.64
C ASP A 484 37.90 -28.85 -24.38
N THR A 485 36.59 -28.59 -24.49
CA THR A 485 35.56 -29.63 -24.36
C THR A 485 35.69 -30.72 -25.40
N TYR A 486 35.99 -30.36 -26.63
CA TYR A 486 36.16 -31.30 -27.75
C TYR A 486 37.41 -32.17 -27.63
N ALA A 487 38.40 -31.72 -26.88
CA ALA A 487 39.65 -32.47 -26.61
C ALA A 487 39.53 -33.40 -25.39
N ARG A 488 38.63 -33.11 -24.43
CA ARG A 488 38.54 -33.81 -23.12
C ARG A 488 37.39 -34.81 -23.02
N PHE A 489 36.31 -34.62 -23.79
CA PHE A 489 35.13 -35.46 -23.71
C PHE A 489 34.99 -36.41 -24.90
N LYS A 490 34.31 -37.57 -24.67
CA LYS A 490 34.06 -38.54 -25.74
C LYS A 490 32.99 -38.02 -26.69
N ALA A 491 33.05 -38.47 -27.96
CA ALA A 491 32.09 -38.09 -28.99
C ALA A 491 30.62 -38.37 -28.58
N GLU A 492 30.41 -39.40 -27.76
CA GLU A 492 29.08 -39.77 -27.21
C GLU A 492 28.51 -38.69 -26.27
N ASP A 493 29.38 -38.09 -25.40
CA ASP A 493 28.99 -37.04 -24.46
C ASP A 493 28.61 -35.74 -25.20
N ILE A 494 29.33 -35.42 -26.28
CA ILE A 494 29.05 -34.25 -27.12
C ILE A 494 27.74 -34.48 -27.90
N ALA A 495 27.52 -35.68 -28.45
CA ALA A 495 26.28 -36.03 -29.11
C ALA A 495 25.09 -35.94 -28.18
N TRP A 496 25.22 -36.44 -26.92
CA TRP A 496 24.20 -36.31 -25.90
C TRP A 496 23.90 -34.84 -25.58
N ALA A 497 24.92 -34.00 -25.37
CA ALA A 497 24.76 -32.59 -25.07
C ALA A 497 24.00 -31.85 -26.20
N ASN A 498 24.30 -32.13 -27.46
CA ASN A 498 23.60 -31.56 -28.61
C ASN A 498 22.13 -32.04 -28.69
N THR A 499 21.89 -33.33 -28.43
CA THR A 499 20.54 -33.88 -28.40
C THR A 499 19.71 -33.30 -27.25
N ARG A 500 20.32 -33.17 -26.06
CA ARG A 500 19.67 -32.56 -24.89
C ARG A 500 19.38 -31.08 -25.12
N ARG A 501 20.30 -30.32 -25.74
CA ARG A 501 20.06 -28.90 -26.12
C ARG A 501 18.86 -28.77 -27.06
N ALA A 502 18.76 -29.63 -28.07
CA ALA A 502 17.63 -29.62 -29.00
C ALA A 502 16.31 -30.00 -28.31
N ALA A 503 16.35 -30.94 -27.36
CA ALA A 503 15.18 -31.30 -26.53
C ALA A 503 14.75 -30.13 -25.65
N ILE A 504 15.68 -29.48 -24.94
CA ILE A 504 15.43 -28.29 -24.12
C ILE A 504 14.76 -27.19 -24.96
N GLY A 505 15.26 -26.93 -26.18
CA GLY A 505 14.65 -25.92 -27.06
C GLY A 505 13.18 -26.22 -27.40
N LYS A 506 12.82 -27.50 -27.59
CA LYS A 506 11.43 -27.91 -27.81
C LYS A 506 10.57 -27.82 -26.54
N GLU A 507 11.12 -28.23 -25.40
CA GLU A 507 10.45 -28.14 -24.10
C GLU A 507 10.20 -26.68 -23.73
N VAL A 508 11.16 -25.77 -23.94
CA VAL A 508 11.02 -24.32 -23.69
C VAL A 508 9.95 -23.73 -24.60
N ALA A 509 9.97 -24.02 -25.91
CA ALA A 509 8.96 -23.49 -26.83
C ALA A 509 7.52 -23.92 -26.44
N GLY A 510 7.32 -25.17 -26.02
CA GLY A 510 6.02 -25.63 -25.55
C GLY A 510 5.58 -24.99 -24.24
N LEU A 511 6.52 -24.73 -23.31
CA LEU A 511 6.22 -24.04 -22.06
C LEU A 511 6.00 -22.54 -22.26
N GLU A 512 6.66 -21.90 -23.23
CA GLU A 512 6.41 -20.50 -23.60
C GLU A 512 5.01 -20.34 -24.23
N GLU A 513 4.57 -21.28 -25.04
CA GLU A 513 3.21 -21.30 -25.60
C GLU A 513 2.17 -21.47 -24.48
N GLU A 514 2.39 -22.42 -23.55
CA GLU A 514 1.53 -22.62 -22.39
C GLU A 514 1.53 -21.37 -21.47
N TRP A 515 2.67 -20.71 -21.29
CA TRP A 515 2.79 -19.48 -20.52
C TRP A 515 1.96 -18.35 -21.13
N LEU A 516 2.02 -18.17 -22.46
CA LEU A 516 1.23 -17.17 -23.18
C LEU A 516 -0.27 -17.42 -23.03
N GLU A 517 -0.72 -18.66 -23.24
CA GLU A 517 -2.14 -19.02 -23.09
C GLU A 517 -2.67 -18.78 -21.66
N LEU A 518 -1.85 -19.11 -20.65
CA LEU A 518 -2.22 -18.90 -19.24
C LEU A 518 -2.23 -17.42 -18.88
N SER A 519 -1.30 -16.64 -19.44
CA SER A 519 -1.25 -15.19 -19.24
C SER A 519 -2.44 -14.48 -19.88
N GLU A 520 -2.81 -14.83 -21.12
CA GLU A 520 -4.01 -14.31 -21.78
C GLU A 520 -5.29 -14.63 -20.99
N LYS A 521 -5.44 -15.87 -20.53
CA LYS A 521 -6.60 -16.29 -19.70
C LYS A 521 -6.67 -15.57 -18.36
N LEU A 522 -5.52 -15.13 -17.81
CA LEU A 522 -5.47 -14.35 -16.57
C LEU A 522 -5.69 -12.85 -16.79
N GLU A 523 -5.42 -12.33 -17.99
CA GLU A 523 -5.72 -10.94 -18.38
C GLU A 523 -7.18 -10.74 -18.79
N GLU A 524 -7.83 -11.76 -19.35
CA GLU A 524 -9.24 -11.73 -19.76
C GLU A 524 -10.22 -11.94 -18.58
N ALA A 525 -9.76 -12.37 -17.40
CA ALA A 525 -10.58 -12.77 -16.27
C ALA A 525 -10.43 -11.81 -15.07
#